data_7d04b90e2d84d705a6635ddd684fc9ad
#
_entry.id   7d04b90e2d84d705a6635ddd684fc9ad
#
_cell.length_a   1.000
_cell.length_b   1.000
_cell.length_c   1.000
_cell.angle_alpha   90.00
_cell.angle_beta   90.00
_cell.angle_gamma   90.00
#
_symmetry.space_group_name_H-M   'P 1'
#
loop_
_entity.id
_entity.type
_entity.pdbx_description
1 polymer ?
#
loop_
_entity_poly.entity_id
_entity_poly.type
_entity_poly.pdbx_seq_one_letter_code
_entity_poly.pdbx_strand_id
1 'polypeptide(L)' 'MKLYRYLTGPDDAAFCQRVSEALAQGYVLWGGPAIAVGAAGPVVAQAVVLPTVLKAGGETR' A
#
# COMPACT_ATOMS: atom_id res chain seq x y z
N MET A 1 -7.81 -2.38 13.63
CA MET A 1 -7.04 -1.76 12.55
C MET A 1 -5.96 -2.72 12.10
N LYS A 2 -5.82 -2.90 10.80
CA LYS A 2 -4.82 -3.83 10.28
C LYS A 2 -3.44 -3.20 10.31
N LEU A 3 -2.45 -3.98 10.66
CA LEU A 3 -1.06 -3.50 10.70
C LEU A 3 -0.43 -3.43 9.31
N TYR A 4 -0.88 -4.29 8.40
CA TYR A 4 -0.36 -4.35 7.05
C TYR A 4 -1.54 -4.38 6.08
N ARG A 5 -1.44 -3.58 5.02
CA ARG A 5 -2.45 -3.58 3.97
C ARG A 5 -1.76 -3.59 2.61
N TYR A 6 -2.25 -4.45 1.73
CA TYR A 6 -1.78 -4.47 0.36
C TYR A 6 -2.91 -3.96 -0.52
N LEU A 7 -2.79 -2.71 -0.94
CA LEU A 7 -3.85 -2.04 -1.70
C LEU A 7 -3.64 -2.33 -3.18
N THR A 8 -4.69 -2.78 -3.84
CA THR A 8 -4.65 -3.06 -5.27
C THR A 8 -5.87 -2.42 -5.92
N GLY A 9 -5.77 -2.14 -7.21
CA GLY A 9 -6.89 -1.60 -7.93
C GLY A 9 -6.49 -1.14 -9.32
N PRO A 10 -7.48 -0.66 -10.10
CA PRO A 10 -7.19 -0.10 -11.40
C PRO A 10 -6.31 1.14 -11.25
N ASP A 11 -5.54 1.43 -12.28
CA ASP A 11 -4.67 2.60 -12.29
C ASP A 11 -5.52 3.85 -12.55
N ASP A 12 -6.12 4.37 -11.49
CA ASP A 12 -6.98 5.55 -11.60
C ASP A 12 -6.89 6.39 -10.33
N ALA A 13 -7.61 7.51 -10.32
CA ALA A 13 -7.59 8.44 -9.20
C ALA A 13 -8.14 7.83 -7.92
N ALA A 14 -9.06 6.86 -8.04
CA ALA A 14 -9.62 6.22 -6.87
C ALA A 14 -8.56 5.43 -6.10
N PHE A 15 -7.63 4.80 -6.82
CA PHE A 15 -6.53 4.09 -6.17
C PHE A 15 -5.63 5.07 -5.41
N CYS A 16 -5.28 6.18 -6.04
CA CYS A 16 -4.45 7.20 -5.38
C CYS A 16 -5.13 7.73 -4.14
N GLN A 17 -6.45 7.93 -4.20
CA GLN A 17 -7.19 8.40 -3.04
C GLN A 17 -7.16 7.37 -1.91
N ARG A 18 -7.30 6.08 -2.23
CA ARG A 18 -7.23 5.03 -1.22
C ARG A 18 -5.88 5.01 -0.52
N VAL A 19 -4.80 5.14 -1.29
CA VAL A 19 -3.46 5.20 -0.71
C VAL A 19 -3.32 6.45 0.17
N SER A 20 -3.79 7.59 -0.32
CA SER A 20 -3.73 8.84 0.45
C SER A 20 -4.49 8.72 1.75
N GLU A 21 -5.66 8.09 1.73
CA GLU A 21 -6.44 7.88 2.94
C GLU A 21 -5.71 7.00 3.94
N ALA A 22 -5.04 5.96 3.46
CA ALA A 22 -4.26 5.10 4.34
C ALA A 22 -3.12 5.89 4.99
N LEU A 23 -2.44 6.72 4.21
CA LEU A 23 -1.37 7.56 4.77
C LEU A 23 -1.91 8.52 5.81
N ALA A 24 -3.11 9.07 5.58
CA ALA A 24 -3.74 9.97 6.53
C ALA A 24 -4.11 9.26 7.84
N GLN A 25 -4.33 7.95 7.77
CA GLN A 25 -4.65 7.16 8.95
C GLN A 25 -3.41 6.73 9.73
N GLY A 26 -2.22 7.09 9.26
CA GLY A 26 -0.99 6.77 9.96
C GLY A 26 -0.16 5.66 9.33
N TYR A 27 -0.63 5.07 8.24
CA TYR A 27 0.16 4.08 7.53
C TYR A 27 1.33 4.75 6.80
N VAL A 28 2.38 3.99 6.56
CA VAL A 28 3.51 4.44 5.75
C VAL A 28 3.70 3.46 4.60
N LEU A 29 4.27 3.95 3.53
CA LEU A 29 4.53 3.12 2.36
C LEU A 29 5.60 2.08 2.68
N TRP A 30 5.39 0.87 2.20
CA TRP A 30 6.33 -0.23 2.38
C TRP A 30 6.77 -0.71 1.00
N GLY A 31 7.99 -0.41 0.64
CA GLY A 31 8.49 -0.75 -0.69
C GLY A 31 7.92 0.16 -1.76
N GLY A 32 8.26 -0.12 -2.98
CA GLY A 32 7.77 0.64 -4.11
C GLY A 32 6.42 0.15 -4.61
N PRO A 33 5.77 0.94 -5.45
CA PRO A 33 4.53 0.51 -6.08
C PRO A 33 4.81 -0.59 -7.11
N ALA A 34 3.79 -1.37 -7.39
CA ALA A 34 3.84 -2.40 -8.41
C ALA A 34 2.75 -2.16 -9.44
N ILE A 35 2.99 -2.61 -10.65
CA ILE A 35 2.00 -2.52 -11.71
C ILE A 35 2.05 -3.81 -12.54
N ALA A 36 0.89 -4.28 -12.93
CA ALA A 36 0.75 -5.44 -13.79
C ALA A 36 -0.39 -5.20 -14.76
N VAL A 37 -0.36 -5.87 -15.89
CA VAL A 37 -1.43 -5.76 -16.88
C VAL A 37 -2.32 -6.97 -16.74
N GLY A 38 -3.58 -6.72 -16.37
CA GLY A 38 -4.59 -7.77 -16.29
C GLY A 38 -5.47 -7.77 -17.52
N ALA A 39 -6.45 -8.67 -17.52
CA ALA A 39 -7.37 -8.81 -18.65
C ALA A 39 -8.20 -7.54 -18.86
N ALA A 40 -8.49 -6.81 -17.78
CA ALA A 40 -9.31 -5.60 -17.86
C ALA A 40 -8.48 -4.33 -17.93
N GLY A 41 -7.15 -4.43 -17.98
CA GLY A 41 -6.28 -3.28 -18.06
C GLY A 41 -5.22 -3.29 -16.96
N PRO A 42 -4.48 -2.19 -16.78
CA PRO A 42 -3.42 -2.14 -15.79
C PRO A 42 -3.99 -2.19 -14.37
N VAL A 43 -3.30 -2.92 -13.53
CA VAL A 43 -3.62 -3.03 -12.10
C VAL A 43 -2.40 -2.56 -11.33
N VAL A 44 -2.61 -1.68 -10.36
CA VAL A 44 -1.54 -1.14 -9.55
C VAL A 44 -1.70 -1.64 -8.11
N ALA A 45 -0.59 -1.69 -7.40
CA ALA A 45 -0.58 -2.18 -6.04
C ALA A 45 0.44 -1.40 -5.21
N GLN A 46 0.14 -1.26 -3.93
CA GLN A 46 1.04 -0.60 -2.99
C GLN A 46 0.81 -1.19 -1.61
N ALA A 47 1.89 -1.63 -0.98
CA ALA A 47 1.84 -2.10 0.39
C ALA A 47 2.02 -0.92 1.35
N VAL A 48 1.25 -0.92 2.43
CA VAL A 48 1.39 0.07 3.49
C VAL A 48 1.36 -0.65 4.83
N VAL A 49 2.10 -0.14 5.80
CA VAL A 49 2.16 -0.71 7.13
C VAL A 49 2.07 0.39 8.16
N LEU A 50 1.64 0.05 9.36
CA LEU A 50 1.71 0.98 10.47
C LEU A 50 3.16 1.06 10.97
N PRO A 51 3.61 2.24 11.40
CA PRO A 51 5.00 2.38 11.87
C PRO A 51 5.37 1.44 13.00
N THR A 52 4.41 1.02 13.82
CA THR A 52 4.70 0.06 14.88
C THR A 52 5.21 -1.26 14.34
N VAL A 53 4.77 -1.67 13.15
CA VAL A 53 5.28 -2.88 12.52
C VAL A 53 6.75 -2.74 12.20
N LEU A 54 7.13 -1.59 11.65
CA LEU A 54 8.53 -1.33 11.32
C LEU A 54 9.37 -1.28 12.57
N LYS A 55 8.85 -0.67 13.63
CA LYS A 55 9.59 -0.58 14.88
C LYS A 55 9.80 -1.95 15.49
N ALA A 56 8.80 -2.82 15.44
CA ALA A 56 8.89 -4.14 16.03
C ALA A 56 9.70 -5.11 15.19
N GLY A 57 9.60 -4.99 13.86
CA GLY A 57 10.21 -5.96 12.96
C GLY A 57 11.39 -5.45 12.17
N GLY A 58 11.65 -4.15 12.21
CA GLY A 58 12.68 -3.58 11.37
C GLY A 58 14.06 -4.13 11.63
N GLU A 59 14.35 -4.40 12.86
CA GLU A 59 15.65 -4.91 13.24
C GLU A 59 15.86 -6.35 12.82
N THR A 60 14.82 -7.03 12.41
CA THR A 60 14.94 -8.44 12.03
C THR A 60 15.26 -8.64 10.55
N ARG A 61 15.32 -7.60 9.78
CA ARG A 61 15.61 -7.73 8.37
C ARG A 61 17.05 -7.60 8.06
#